data_8f86297eec75cebf12ce7c33978298c0
#
_entry.id   8f86297eec75cebf12ce7c33978298c0
#
_cell.length_a   1.000
_cell.length_b   1.000
_cell.length_c   1.000
_cell.angle_alpha   90.00
_cell.angle_beta   90.00
_cell.angle_gamma   90.00
#
_symmetry.space_group_name_H-M   'P 1'
#
loop_
_entity.id
_entity.type
_entity.pdbx_description
1 polymer ?
#
loop_
_entity_poly.entity_id
_entity_poly.type
_entity_poly.pdbx_seq_one_letter_code
_entity_poly.pdbx_strand_id
1 'polypeptide(L)'
;MEIKRLQLVNFRNYIQQDVSFEKKINIFIGNNAQGKTSLLESIYVLSISKSHKTNKDKEMIKFNEPFAKINAFLEKNEELNELELIISRQGKKAIINSVEKPKISEYIGFFNVVMFAPEDLDIVKRDPSNRRKFLDVEIGQTSNLYVYELSQYNKLLRQRNEYLKQYYPGAPFDMTYLDVLTQQLAKFGTRILNKRLQFVEQLNKYASELHHHISNELETLEIKYESSYKESMTEADILALYKSCYQDDLRRGVTTIGIHRDDLTFFVNGIDVSRFGSQGQQRTTALAVKLSLIDFIKDATGYYPIVLLDDVLSELDDTRQTQLLDCIKDRVQTFVTTTNVSGIKDDIIQKADLFQISQGQINRIEEGVIYGE
;
A
#
# COMPACT_ATOMS: atom_id res chain seq x y z
N MET A 1 -6.01 2.69 -16.94
CA MET A 1 -5.73 3.98 -16.28
C MET A 1 -4.31 4.39 -16.56
N GLU A 2 -4.07 5.65 -16.93
CA GLU A 2 -2.73 6.15 -17.22
C GLU A 2 -2.57 7.59 -16.73
N ILE A 3 -1.48 7.89 -16.04
CA ILE A 3 -1.07 9.27 -15.75
C ILE A 3 -0.45 9.84 -17.02
N LYS A 4 -1.01 10.94 -17.53
CA LYS A 4 -0.50 11.65 -18.71
C LYS A 4 0.46 12.77 -18.33
N ARG A 5 0.27 13.38 -17.17
CA ARG A 5 1.11 14.49 -16.67
C ARG A 5 1.14 14.49 -15.16
N LEU A 6 2.29 14.78 -14.58
CA LEU A 6 2.51 14.89 -13.14
C LEU A 6 3.20 16.23 -12.85
N GLN A 7 2.64 16.97 -11.90
CA GLN A 7 3.19 18.23 -11.44
C GLN A 7 3.44 18.18 -9.94
N LEU A 8 4.62 18.59 -9.52
CA LEU A 8 5.06 18.63 -8.14
C LEU A 8 5.45 20.05 -7.75
N VAL A 9 5.03 20.49 -6.57
CA VAL A 9 5.48 21.75 -5.96
C VAL A 9 5.86 21.48 -4.50
N ASN A 10 7.08 21.81 -4.13
CA ASN A 10 7.64 21.69 -2.77
C ASN A 10 7.47 20.29 -2.16
N PHE A 11 7.57 19.24 -2.96
CA PHE A 11 7.46 17.86 -2.50
C PHE A 11 8.85 17.25 -2.32
N ARG A 12 9.19 16.86 -1.10
CA ARG A 12 10.52 16.30 -0.76
C ARG A 12 11.65 17.22 -1.21
N ASN A 13 12.48 16.77 -2.16
CA ASN A 13 13.58 17.53 -2.76
C ASN A 13 13.15 18.37 -3.97
N TYR A 14 11.96 18.13 -4.52
CA TYR A 14 11.46 18.86 -5.67
C TYR A 14 10.94 20.26 -5.27
N ILE A 15 11.39 21.30 -5.96
CA ILE A 15 10.85 22.65 -5.84
C ILE A 15 9.62 22.75 -6.73
N GLN A 16 9.80 22.55 -8.03
CA GLN A 16 8.75 22.55 -9.02
C GLN A 16 9.17 21.61 -10.15
N GLN A 17 8.29 20.69 -10.52
CA GLN A 17 8.46 19.79 -11.66
C GLN A 17 7.15 19.67 -12.43
N ASP A 18 7.28 19.47 -13.73
CA ASP A 18 6.16 19.24 -14.65
C ASP A 18 6.62 18.25 -15.71
N VAL A 19 6.05 17.05 -15.68
CA VAL A 19 6.49 15.92 -16.52
C VAL A 19 5.29 15.29 -17.20
N SER A 20 5.38 15.10 -18.53
CA SER A 20 4.37 14.41 -19.33
C SER A 20 4.86 13.02 -19.73
N PHE A 21 3.95 12.05 -19.79
CA PHE A 21 4.20 10.65 -20.10
C PHE A 21 3.40 10.25 -21.34
N GLU A 22 4.09 9.70 -22.34
CA GLU A 22 3.48 9.29 -23.60
C GLU A 22 3.37 7.77 -23.72
N LYS A 23 4.35 7.06 -23.14
CA LYS A 23 4.43 5.60 -23.20
C LYS A 23 3.93 4.97 -21.90
N LYS A 24 3.56 3.70 -21.98
CA LYS A 24 3.15 2.94 -20.76
C LYS A 24 4.31 2.68 -19.81
N ILE A 25 5.52 2.51 -20.33
CA ILE A 25 6.72 2.27 -19.51
C ILE A 25 7.50 3.58 -19.42
N ASN A 26 7.81 4.00 -18.19
CA ASN A 26 8.51 5.25 -17.89
C ASN A 26 9.69 4.93 -16.97
N ILE A 27 10.92 5.11 -17.45
CA ILE A 27 12.15 4.74 -16.73
C ILE A 27 12.87 6.01 -16.31
N PHE A 28 13.14 6.12 -15.01
CA PHE A 28 13.83 7.23 -14.38
C PHE A 28 15.24 6.78 -13.96
N ILE A 29 16.25 7.36 -14.60
CA ILE A 29 17.66 7.03 -14.43
C ILE A 29 18.32 8.13 -13.62
N GLY A 30 19.19 7.78 -12.68
CA GLY A 30 19.95 8.76 -11.90
C GLY A 30 20.69 8.12 -10.74
N ASN A 31 21.68 8.82 -10.22
CA ASN A 31 22.42 8.37 -9.05
C ASN A 31 21.55 8.31 -7.80
N ASN A 32 22.03 7.67 -6.75
CA ASN A 32 21.31 7.64 -5.47
C ASN A 32 21.15 9.04 -4.89
N ALA A 33 20.06 9.25 -4.15
CA ALA A 33 19.70 10.53 -3.53
C ALA A 33 19.36 11.68 -4.50
N GLN A 34 19.19 11.44 -5.81
CA GLN A 34 18.82 12.49 -6.77
C GLN A 34 17.31 12.80 -6.81
N GLY A 35 16.46 11.96 -6.21
CA GLY A 35 15.01 12.19 -6.15
C GLY A 35 14.18 11.09 -6.79
N LYS A 36 14.76 10.04 -7.37
CA LYS A 36 14.03 8.93 -8.02
C LYS A 36 12.89 8.39 -7.16
N THR A 37 13.20 7.90 -5.97
CA THR A 37 12.20 7.38 -5.03
C THR A 37 11.16 8.44 -4.62
N SER A 38 11.55 9.72 -4.48
CA SER A 38 10.61 10.79 -4.15
C SER A 38 9.59 11.02 -5.26
N LEU A 39 9.96 10.80 -6.53
CA LEU A 39 9.03 10.87 -7.65
C LEU A 39 7.98 9.75 -7.56
N LEU A 40 8.40 8.49 -7.41
CA LEU A 40 7.48 7.37 -7.25
C LEU A 40 6.63 7.54 -5.99
N GLU A 41 7.23 7.99 -4.88
CA GLU A 41 6.51 8.32 -3.65
C GLU A 41 5.41 9.35 -3.91
N SER A 42 5.61 10.34 -4.79
CA SER A 42 4.57 11.33 -5.10
C SER A 42 3.35 10.70 -5.75
N ILE A 43 3.52 9.77 -6.70
CA ILE A 43 2.42 9.04 -7.34
C ILE A 43 1.71 8.15 -6.31
N TYR A 44 2.47 7.43 -5.48
CA TYR A 44 1.93 6.62 -4.40
C TYR A 44 1.11 7.46 -3.39
N VAL A 45 1.66 8.59 -2.95
CA VAL A 45 0.98 9.52 -2.03
C VAL A 45 -0.26 10.12 -2.66
N LEU A 46 -0.23 10.45 -3.95
CA LEU A 46 -1.41 10.94 -4.67
C LEU A 46 -2.53 9.90 -4.68
N SER A 47 -2.24 8.60 -4.81
CA SER A 47 -3.25 7.53 -4.77
C SER A 47 -3.80 7.27 -3.37
N ILE A 48 -2.91 7.09 -2.38
CA ILE A 48 -3.23 6.55 -1.06
C ILE A 48 -3.33 7.63 0.02
N SER A 49 -2.87 8.85 -0.30
CA SER A 49 -2.77 9.98 0.65
C SER A 49 -1.85 9.70 1.86
N LYS A 50 -0.97 8.70 1.77
CA LYS A 50 0.03 8.36 2.79
C LYS A 50 1.35 8.01 2.13
N SER A 51 2.46 8.33 2.78
CA SER A 51 3.78 7.86 2.36
C SER A 51 4.00 6.41 2.80
N HIS A 52 4.72 5.64 1.98
CA HIS A 52 5.23 4.31 2.38
C HIS A 52 6.43 4.45 3.34
N LYS A 53 7.19 5.57 3.26
CA LYS A 53 8.43 5.82 4.01
C LYS A 53 8.22 6.45 5.38
N THR A 54 7.18 7.28 5.54
CA THR A 54 6.96 8.02 6.79
C THR A 54 5.49 8.10 7.16
N ASN A 55 5.22 8.13 8.46
CA ASN A 55 3.88 8.38 9.00
C ASN A 55 3.64 9.88 9.30
N LYS A 56 4.64 10.74 9.07
CA LYS A 56 4.55 12.18 9.37
C LYS A 56 4.41 12.98 8.08
N ASP A 57 3.22 13.49 7.83
CA ASP A 57 2.90 14.25 6.62
C ASP A 57 3.85 15.43 6.35
N LYS A 58 4.29 16.10 7.41
CA LYS A 58 5.24 17.21 7.31
C LYS A 58 6.59 16.86 6.68
N GLU A 59 7.00 15.59 6.74
CA GLU A 59 8.25 15.14 6.16
C GLU A 59 8.17 14.99 4.63
N MET A 60 6.97 15.03 4.04
CA MET A 60 6.77 15.09 2.60
C MET A 60 6.89 16.51 2.03
N ILE A 61 6.78 17.52 2.90
CA ILE A 61 6.92 18.93 2.51
C ILE A 61 8.40 19.27 2.45
N LYS A 62 8.83 19.97 1.39
CA LYS A 62 10.20 20.48 1.26
C LYS A 62 10.57 21.32 2.48
N PHE A 63 11.82 21.20 2.92
CA PHE A 63 12.32 21.93 4.08
C PHE A 63 12.10 23.43 3.94
N ASN A 64 11.61 24.08 5.00
CA ASN A 64 11.22 25.50 5.09
C ASN A 64 10.00 25.92 4.26
N GLU A 65 9.33 25.00 3.57
CA GLU A 65 8.12 25.35 2.81
C GLU A 65 6.85 25.15 3.65
N PRO A 66 5.77 25.92 3.40
CA PRO A 66 4.51 25.82 4.14
C PRO A 66 3.64 24.63 3.72
N PHE A 67 3.77 24.19 2.48
CA PHE A 67 2.98 23.11 1.91
C PHE A 67 3.73 22.39 0.79
N ALA A 68 3.27 21.20 0.45
CA ALA A 68 3.59 20.49 -0.79
C ALA A 68 2.30 20.27 -1.59
N LYS A 69 2.42 20.29 -2.92
CA LYS A 69 1.32 20.00 -3.85
C LYS A 69 1.74 18.94 -4.86
N ILE A 70 0.88 17.95 -5.05
CA ILE A 70 0.99 16.94 -6.10
C ILE A 70 -0.25 17.08 -6.95
N ASN A 71 -0.08 17.25 -8.26
CA ASN A 71 -1.17 17.30 -9.23
C ASN A 71 -0.87 16.30 -10.35
N ALA A 72 -1.86 15.52 -10.77
CA ALA A 72 -1.74 14.64 -11.93
C ALA A 72 -2.98 14.71 -12.81
N PHE A 73 -2.74 14.57 -14.12
CA PHE A 73 -3.78 14.36 -15.11
C PHE A 73 -3.83 12.86 -15.43
N LEU A 74 -4.92 12.22 -15.04
CA LEU A 74 -5.16 10.80 -15.17
C LEU A 74 -6.20 10.52 -16.26
N GLU A 75 -5.83 9.74 -17.25
CA GLU A 75 -6.78 9.20 -18.21
C GLU A 75 -7.44 7.93 -17.63
N LYS A 76 -8.77 7.94 -17.51
CA LYS A 76 -9.59 6.83 -17.04
C LYS A 76 -10.89 6.82 -17.85
N ASN A 77 -11.21 5.69 -18.52
CA ASN A 77 -12.36 5.58 -19.43
C ASN A 77 -12.36 6.61 -20.56
N GLU A 78 -11.20 6.89 -21.14
CA GLU A 78 -11.06 7.91 -22.20
C GLU A 78 -11.36 9.35 -21.72
N GLU A 79 -11.60 9.53 -20.43
CA GLU A 79 -11.77 10.83 -19.79
C GLU A 79 -10.50 11.26 -19.07
N LEU A 80 -10.09 12.50 -19.28
CA LEU A 80 -8.98 13.09 -18.55
C LEU A 80 -9.47 13.70 -17.25
N ASN A 81 -8.96 13.18 -16.14
CA ASN A 81 -9.32 13.63 -14.78
C ASN A 81 -8.12 14.33 -14.14
N GLU A 82 -8.37 15.44 -13.48
CA GLU A 82 -7.38 16.15 -12.69
C GLU A 82 -7.48 15.72 -11.22
N LEU A 83 -6.35 15.30 -10.66
CA LEU A 83 -6.21 14.89 -9.27
C LEU A 83 -5.20 15.78 -8.58
N GLU A 84 -5.61 16.40 -7.48
CA GLU A 84 -4.72 17.27 -6.70
C GLU A 84 -4.73 16.87 -5.23
N LEU A 85 -3.53 16.79 -4.64
CA LEU A 85 -3.33 16.59 -3.21
C LEU A 85 -2.42 17.69 -2.66
N ILE A 86 -2.95 18.50 -1.76
CA ILE A 86 -2.20 19.51 -1.04
C ILE A 86 -1.93 19.00 0.38
N ILE A 87 -0.67 19.01 0.78
CA ILE A 87 -0.20 18.58 2.09
C ILE A 87 0.34 19.81 2.82
N SER A 88 -0.22 20.11 3.98
CA SER A 88 0.21 21.23 4.81
C SER A 88 0.41 20.79 6.27
N ARG A 89 0.93 21.70 7.09
CA ARG A 89 1.06 21.46 8.55
C ARG A 89 -0.30 21.33 9.26
N GLN A 90 -1.38 21.84 8.64
CA GLN A 90 -2.74 21.84 9.19
C GLN A 90 -3.53 20.61 8.74
N GLY A 91 -3.05 19.85 7.74
CA GLY A 91 -3.73 18.69 7.19
C GLY A 91 -3.58 18.58 5.67
N LYS A 92 -4.42 17.72 5.09
CA LYS A 92 -4.44 17.44 3.66
C LYS A 92 -5.76 17.90 3.05
N LYS A 93 -5.69 18.37 1.80
CA LYS A 93 -6.83 18.62 0.94
C LYS A 93 -6.68 17.76 -0.32
N ALA A 94 -7.73 17.05 -0.67
CA ALA A 94 -7.79 16.22 -1.87
C ALA A 94 -8.89 16.75 -2.79
N ILE A 95 -8.55 16.94 -4.07
CA ILE A 95 -9.43 17.55 -5.07
C ILE A 95 -9.45 16.64 -6.29
N ILE A 96 -10.64 16.41 -6.85
CA ILE A 96 -10.85 15.69 -8.11
C ILE A 96 -11.67 16.59 -9.03
N ASN A 97 -11.16 16.90 -10.22
CA ASN A 97 -11.82 17.75 -11.21
C ASN A 97 -12.33 19.08 -10.58
N SER A 98 -11.44 19.76 -9.86
CA SER A 98 -11.71 21.02 -9.13
C SER A 98 -12.72 20.91 -7.98
N VAL A 99 -13.17 19.70 -7.60
CA VAL A 99 -14.08 19.47 -6.49
C VAL A 99 -13.32 18.93 -5.28
N GLU A 100 -13.25 19.72 -4.20
CA GLU A 100 -12.63 19.28 -2.94
C GLU A 100 -13.44 18.15 -2.31
N LYS A 101 -12.78 17.07 -1.88
CA LYS A 101 -13.41 15.96 -1.18
C LYS A 101 -13.43 16.22 0.31
N PRO A 102 -14.60 16.18 0.97
CA PRO A 102 -14.72 16.46 2.41
C PRO A 102 -13.91 15.51 3.29
N LYS A 103 -13.72 14.27 2.80
CA LYS A 103 -12.96 13.24 3.51
C LYS A 103 -11.98 12.57 2.57
N ILE A 104 -10.78 12.29 3.06
CA ILE A 104 -9.76 11.53 2.32
C ILE A 104 -10.27 10.15 1.89
N SER A 105 -11.16 9.52 2.68
CA SER A 105 -11.78 8.24 2.30
C SER A 105 -12.66 8.33 1.04
N GLU A 106 -13.10 9.50 0.63
CA GLU A 106 -13.88 9.70 -0.61
C GLU A 106 -12.97 9.96 -1.83
N TYR A 107 -11.69 10.21 -1.57
CA TYR A 107 -10.66 10.41 -2.58
C TYR A 107 -9.90 9.12 -2.90
N ILE A 108 -9.52 8.35 -1.86
CA ILE A 108 -8.79 7.08 -2.00
C ILE A 108 -9.61 6.13 -2.88
N GLY A 109 -8.94 5.42 -3.79
CA GLY A 109 -9.57 4.46 -4.70
C GLY A 109 -10.07 5.06 -6.03
N PHE A 110 -9.90 6.37 -6.24
CA PHE A 110 -10.17 6.97 -7.55
C PHE A 110 -9.23 6.40 -8.61
N PHE A 111 -7.96 6.24 -8.29
CA PHE A 111 -7.01 5.41 -9.01
C PHE A 111 -6.19 4.56 -8.03
N ASN A 112 -5.60 3.47 -8.53
CA ASN A 112 -4.93 2.48 -7.73
C ASN A 112 -3.49 2.32 -8.16
N VAL A 113 -2.61 2.05 -7.21
CA VAL A 113 -1.20 1.81 -7.44
C VAL A 113 -0.75 0.50 -6.78
N VAL A 114 0.14 -0.23 -7.43
CA VAL A 114 0.90 -1.31 -6.79
C VAL A 114 2.36 -0.89 -6.80
N MET A 115 2.92 -0.65 -5.62
CA MET A 115 4.31 -0.25 -5.48
C MET A 115 5.15 -1.44 -5.07
N PHE A 116 6.25 -1.64 -5.77
CA PHE A 116 7.30 -2.57 -5.42
C PHE A 116 8.50 -1.76 -4.91
N ALA A 117 8.97 -2.11 -3.73
CA ALA A 117 10.10 -1.45 -3.07
C ALA A 117 10.94 -2.49 -2.31
N PRO A 118 12.21 -2.21 -2.00
CA PRO A 118 13.06 -3.11 -1.21
C PRO A 118 12.43 -3.55 0.11
N GLU A 119 11.62 -2.68 0.71
CA GLU A 119 10.92 -2.92 1.97
C GLU A 119 9.75 -3.93 1.86
N ASP A 120 9.36 -4.36 0.66
CA ASP A 120 8.27 -5.34 0.50
C ASP A 120 8.59 -6.70 1.13
N LEU A 121 9.87 -7.02 1.27
CA LEU A 121 10.32 -8.20 2.01
C LEU A 121 9.86 -8.19 3.48
N ASP A 122 9.59 -7.01 4.03
CA ASP A 122 9.09 -6.82 5.39
C ASP A 122 7.69 -7.41 5.59
N ILE A 123 6.90 -7.55 4.52
CA ILE A 123 5.59 -8.22 4.57
C ILE A 123 5.76 -9.67 5.05
N VAL A 124 6.82 -10.33 4.59
CA VAL A 124 7.12 -11.72 4.98
C VAL A 124 7.92 -11.80 6.26
N LYS A 125 8.95 -10.93 6.43
CA LYS A 125 9.95 -11.06 7.50
C LYS A 125 9.61 -10.35 8.80
N ARG A 126 8.94 -9.19 8.73
CA ARG A 126 8.76 -8.32 9.90
C ARG A 126 7.49 -8.64 10.71
N ASP A 127 7.22 -7.75 11.65
CA ASP A 127 6.18 -7.86 12.65
C ASP A 127 4.74 -7.85 12.06
N PRO A 128 3.77 -8.38 12.78
CA PRO A 128 2.35 -8.34 12.42
C PRO A 128 1.82 -6.94 12.08
N SER A 129 2.43 -5.89 12.63
CA SER A 129 2.05 -4.50 12.33
C SER A 129 2.26 -4.11 10.86
N ASN A 130 3.31 -4.64 10.21
CA ASN A 130 3.59 -4.41 8.78
C ASN A 130 2.56 -5.13 7.92
N ARG A 131 2.20 -6.37 8.26
CA ARG A 131 1.19 -7.15 7.55
C ARG A 131 -0.21 -6.56 7.69
N ARG A 132 -0.57 -6.06 8.88
CA ARG A 132 -1.83 -5.30 9.04
C ARG A 132 -1.83 -4.00 8.23
N LYS A 133 -0.72 -3.27 8.19
CA LYS A 133 -0.59 -2.07 7.36
C LYS A 133 -0.76 -2.41 5.87
N PHE A 134 -0.17 -3.51 5.41
CA PHE A 134 -0.35 -4.03 4.06
C PHE A 134 -1.83 -4.31 3.77
N LEU A 135 -2.53 -5.10 4.61
CA LEU A 135 -3.96 -5.34 4.48
C LEU A 135 -4.76 -4.04 4.40
N ASP A 136 -4.51 -3.11 5.32
CA ASP A 136 -5.27 -1.87 5.44
C ASP A 136 -5.08 -0.95 4.24
N VAL A 137 -3.89 -0.94 3.65
CA VAL A 137 -3.58 -0.16 2.46
C VAL A 137 -4.24 -0.79 1.23
N GLU A 138 -4.03 -2.09 1.00
CA GLU A 138 -4.45 -2.73 -0.24
C GLU A 138 -5.98 -2.89 -0.33
N ILE A 139 -6.65 -3.24 0.78
CA ILE A 139 -8.12 -3.25 0.83
C ILE A 139 -8.67 -1.82 0.73
N GLY A 140 -8.00 -0.86 1.37
CA GLY A 140 -8.40 0.55 1.34
C GLY A 140 -8.44 1.14 -0.06
N GLN A 141 -7.56 0.72 -0.95
CA GLN A 141 -7.54 1.15 -2.35
C GLN A 141 -8.79 0.73 -3.13
N THR A 142 -9.45 -0.35 -2.74
CA THR A 142 -10.61 -0.90 -3.46
C THR A 142 -11.93 -0.68 -2.73
N SER A 143 -11.91 -0.14 -1.49
CA SER A 143 -13.10 0.03 -0.67
C SER A 143 -13.06 1.27 0.22
N ASN A 144 -13.72 2.34 -0.20
CA ASN A 144 -13.87 3.56 0.61
C ASN A 144 -14.61 3.29 1.92
N LEU A 145 -15.55 2.33 1.91
CA LEU A 145 -16.27 1.92 3.12
C LEU A 145 -15.30 1.29 4.13
N TYR A 146 -14.36 0.44 3.68
CA TYR A 146 -13.34 -0.12 4.55
C TYR A 146 -12.47 0.96 5.21
N VAL A 147 -12.03 1.96 4.44
CA VAL A 147 -11.24 3.09 4.97
C VAL A 147 -12.00 3.84 6.05
N TYR A 148 -13.28 4.10 5.82
CA TYR A 148 -14.16 4.76 6.80
C TYR A 148 -14.31 3.89 8.07
N GLU A 149 -14.69 2.61 7.92
CA GLU A 149 -14.91 1.70 9.04
C GLU A 149 -13.64 1.48 9.87
N LEU A 150 -12.48 1.35 9.22
CA LEU A 150 -11.18 1.26 9.88
C LEU A 150 -10.85 2.53 10.68
N SER A 151 -11.18 3.70 10.14
CA SER A 151 -11.01 4.97 10.85
C SER A 151 -11.88 5.05 12.11
N GLN A 152 -13.15 4.62 12.02
CA GLN A 152 -14.06 4.58 13.17
C GLN A 152 -13.58 3.57 14.21
N TYR A 153 -13.21 2.36 13.79
CA TYR A 153 -12.65 1.34 14.66
C TYR A 153 -11.43 1.84 15.44
N ASN A 154 -10.46 2.46 14.75
CA ASN A 154 -9.25 2.99 15.36
C ASN A 154 -9.52 4.14 16.34
N LYS A 155 -10.52 4.99 16.07
CA LYS A 155 -10.98 6.03 16.99
C LYS A 155 -11.58 5.42 18.27
N LEU A 156 -12.49 4.47 18.11
CA LEU A 156 -13.13 3.77 19.23
C LEU A 156 -12.14 2.96 20.06
N LEU A 157 -11.18 2.28 19.42
CA LEU A 157 -10.13 1.54 20.09
C LEU A 157 -9.28 2.45 20.99
N ARG A 158 -8.91 3.65 20.49
CA ARG A 158 -8.18 4.63 21.30
C ARG A 158 -9.00 5.11 22.48
N GLN A 159 -10.27 5.49 22.26
CA GLN A 159 -11.17 5.92 23.31
C GLN A 159 -11.36 4.83 24.39
N ARG A 160 -11.57 3.58 23.96
CA ARG A 160 -11.72 2.44 24.86
C ARG A 160 -10.44 2.22 25.67
N ASN A 161 -9.27 2.24 25.03
CA ASN A 161 -8.01 2.06 25.75
C ASN A 161 -7.70 3.20 26.72
N GLU A 162 -8.02 4.45 26.37
CA GLU A 162 -7.90 5.58 27.28
C GLU A 162 -8.85 5.45 28.48
N TYR A 163 -10.06 4.95 28.23
CA TYR A 163 -11.02 4.71 29.32
C TYR A 163 -10.59 3.54 30.23
N LEU A 164 -10.12 2.42 29.66
CA LEU A 164 -9.60 1.29 30.43
C LEU A 164 -8.44 1.68 31.38
N LYS A 165 -7.58 2.62 30.97
CA LYS A 165 -6.49 3.13 31.82
C LYS A 165 -6.97 3.90 33.04
N GLN A 166 -8.22 4.36 33.07
CA GLN A 166 -8.80 5.07 34.21
C GLN A 166 -9.31 4.09 35.29
N TYR A 167 -9.38 2.80 34.97
CA TYR A 167 -9.80 1.79 35.96
C TYR A 167 -8.77 1.66 37.08
N TYR A 168 -9.27 1.77 38.30
CA TYR A 168 -8.51 1.52 39.53
C TYR A 168 -9.36 0.66 40.48
N PRO A 169 -8.84 -0.43 41.02
CA PRO A 169 -9.58 -1.28 41.97
C PRO A 169 -10.10 -0.48 43.15
N GLY A 170 -11.41 -0.55 43.40
CA GLY A 170 -12.07 0.17 44.48
C GLY A 170 -12.55 1.59 44.14
N ALA A 171 -12.22 2.13 42.96
CA ALA A 171 -12.78 3.38 42.48
C ALA A 171 -14.06 3.16 41.63
N PRO A 172 -15.00 4.13 41.61
CA PRO A 172 -16.14 4.07 40.73
C PRO A 172 -15.70 3.98 39.22
N PHE A 173 -16.26 3.00 38.50
CA PHE A 173 -15.98 2.80 37.10
C PHE A 173 -17.29 2.46 36.38
N ASP A 174 -17.62 3.23 35.34
CA ASP A 174 -18.88 3.04 34.59
C ASP A 174 -18.74 1.93 33.56
N MET A 175 -19.19 0.73 33.91
CA MET A 175 -19.22 -0.42 33.02
C MET A 175 -20.18 -0.23 31.83
N THR A 176 -21.22 0.61 31.99
CA THR A 176 -22.19 0.89 30.89
C THR A 176 -21.51 1.64 29.76
N TYR A 177 -20.65 2.61 30.10
CA TYR A 177 -19.89 3.33 29.09
C TYR A 177 -18.86 2.42 28.36
N LEU A 178 -18.20 1.53 29.09
CA LEU A 178 -17.33 0.51 28.51
C LEU A 178 -18.10 -0.40 27.55
N ASP A 179 -19.31 -0.82 27.92
CA ASP A 179 -20.19 -1.64 27.09
C ASP A 179 -20.56 -0.94 25.79
N VAL A 180 -20.92 0.34 25.82
CA VAL A 180 -21.24 1.12 24.62
C VAL A 180 -20.04 1.19 23.64
N LEU A 181 -18.86 1.49 24.17
CA LEU A 181 -17.63 1.52 23.34
C LEU A 181 -17.33 0.13 22.75
N THR A 182 -17.52 -0.92 23.52
CA THR A 182 -17.27 -2.30 23.11
C THR A 182 -18.26 -2.77 22.02
N GLN A 183 -19.56 -2.44 22.14
CA GLN A 183 -20.56 -2.74 21.13
C GLN A 183 -20.22 -2.10 19.78
N GLN A 184 -19.85 -0.81 19.79
CA GLN A 184 -19.44 -0.13 18.56
C GLN A 184 -18.15 -0.72 17.98
N LEU A 185 -17.20 -1.09 18.82
CA LEU A 185 -15.95 -1.72 18.40
C LEU A 185 -16.20 -3.09 17.76
N ALA A 186 -17.08 -3.92 18.36
CA ALA A 186 -17.48 -5.22 17.81
C ALA A 186 -18.14 -5.06 16.44
N LYS A 187 -19.07 -4.12 16.29
CA LYS A 187 -19.78 -3.82 15.04
C LYS A 187 -18.81 -3.50 13.88
N PHE A 188 -17.90 -2.54 14.08
CA PHE A 188 -16.91 -2.20 13.05
C PHE A 188 -15.89 -3.31 12.86
N GLY A 189 -15.46 -3.97 13.95
CA GLY A 189 -14.51 -5.08 13.90
C GLY A 189 -14.99 -6.23 13.05
N THR A 190 -16.28 -6.63 13.17
CA THR A 190 -16.90 -7.68 12.36
C THR A 190 -16.88 -7.35 10.87
N ARG A 191 -17.22 -6.12 10.51
CA ARG A 191 -17.24 -5.70 9.09
C ARG A 191 -15.86 -5.69 8.47
N ILE A 192 -14.87 -5.19 9.21
CA ILE A 192 -13.47 -5.16 8.79
C ILE A 192 -12.93 -6.59 8.67
N LEU A 193 -13.23 -7.48 9.64
CA LEU A 193 -12.86 -8.89 9.57
C LEU A 193 -13.36 -9.55 8.29
N ASN A 194 -14.64 -9.41 7.98
CA ASN A 194 -15.24 -10.01 6.79
C ASN A 194 -14.56 -9.53 5.49
N LYS A 195 -14.21 -8.24 5.43
CA LYS A 195 -13.48 -7.69 4.28
C LYS A 195 -12.05 -8.23 4.18
N ARG A 196 -11.36 -8.40 5.30
CA ARG A 196 -10.01 -8.98 5.34
C ARG A 196 -10.03 -10.45 4.93
N LEU A 197 -11.00 -11.24 5.41
CA LEU A 197 -11.14 -12.65 5.02
C LEU A 197 -11.38 -12.78 3.51
N GLN A 198 -12.31 -12.00 2.94
CA GLN A 198 -12.55 -11.97 1.50
C GLN A 198 -11.30 -11.57 0.70
N PHE A 199 -10.57 -10.57 1.17
CA PHE A 199 -9.32 -10.15 0.53
C PHE A 199 -8.26 -11.26 0.57
N VAL A 200 -8.05 -11.89 1.73
CA VAL A 200 -7.03 -12.93 1.89
C VAL A 200 -7.38 -14.17 1.06
N GLU A 201 -8.64 -14.55 0.95
CA GLU A 201 -9.09 -15.64 0.08
C GLU A 201 -8.72 -15.35 -1.40
N GLN A 202 -9.05 -14.17 -1.91
CA GLN A 202 -8.72 -13.78 -3.28
C GLN A 202 -7.20 -13.63 -3.48
N LEU A 203 -6.51 -12.98 -2.54
CA LEU A 203 -5.07 -12.83 -2.57
C LEU A 203 -4.37 -14.20 -2.61
N ASN A 204 -4.81 -15.15 -1.77
CA ASN A 204 -4.25 -16.49 -1.73
C ASN A 204 -4.39 -17.21 -3.07
N LYS A 205 -5.53 -17.07 -3.73
CA LYS A 205 -5.76 -17.65 -5.06
C LYS A 205 -4.72 -17.13 -6.07
N TYR A 206 -4.65 -15.83 -6.27
CA TYR A 206 -3.73 -15.24 -7.26
C TYR A 206 -2.26 -15.42 -6.88
N ALA A 207 -1.92 -15.22 -5.60
CA ALA A 207 -0.54 -15.33 -5.15
C ALA A 207 -0.02 -16.78 -5.23
N SER A 208 -0.86 -17.77 -4.96
CA SER A 208 -0.49 -19.19 -5.07
C SER A 208 -0.19 -19.58 -6.51
N GLU A 209 -1.02 -19.17 -7.47
CA GLU A 209 -0.81 -19.42 -8.90
C GLU A 209 0.49 -18.75 -9.39
N LEU A 210 0.71 -17.50 -9.05
CA LEU A 210 1.92 -16.76 -9.41
C LEU A 210 3.18 -17.35 -8.76
N HIS A 211 3.11 -17.70 -7.47
CA HIS A 211 4.24 -18.29 -6.76
C HIS A 211 4.65 -19.63 -7.38
N HIS A 212 3.66 -20.48 -7.72
CA HIS A 212 3.91 -21.75 -8.38
C HIS A 212 4.62 -21.56 -9.72
N HIS A 213 4.16 -20.58 -10.52
CA HIS A 213 4.81 -20.25 -11.79
C HIS A 213 6.24 -19.70 -11.58
N ILE A 214 6.44 -18.78 -10.64
CA ILE A 214 7.75 -18.16 -10.35
C ILE A 214 8.75 -19.18 -9.82
N SER A 215 8.30 -20.20 -9.07
CA SER A 215 9.13 -21.26 -8.53
C SER A 215 9.36 -22.42 -9.50
N ASN A 216 8.99 -22.28 -10.79
CA ASN A 216 9.04 -23.33 -11.80
C ASN A 216 8.27 -24.59 -11.37
N GLU A 217 7.06 -24.40 -10.81
CA GLU A 217 6.13 -25.45 -10.37
C GLU A 217 6.64 -26.32 -9.20
N LEU A 218 7.69 -25.88 -8.49
CA LEU A 218 8.30 -26.63 -7.40
C LEU A 218 7.71 -26.34 -6.03
N GLU A 219 7.08 -25.19 -5.87
CA GLU A 219 6.62 -24.72 -4.55
C GLU A 219 5.16 -24.29 -4.60
N THR A 220 4.46 -24.53 -3.49
CA THR A 220 3.06 -24.13 -3.28
C THR A 220 2.98 -23.12 -2.15
N LEU A 221 2.46 -21.92 -2.42
CA LEU A 221 2.22 -20.88 -1.41
C LEU A 221 0.80 -21.01 -0.84
N GLU A 222 0.68 -20.90 0.47
CA GLU A 222 -0.57 -20.76 1.21
C GLU A 222 -0.49 -19.53 2.12
N ILE A 223 -1.51 -18.67 2.07
CA ILE A 223 -1.63 -17.47 2.92
C ILE A 223 -2.76 -17.72 3.90
N LYS A 224 -2.47 -17.62 5.22
CA LYS A 224 -3.46 -17.76 6.28
C LYS A 224 -3.68 -16.45 7.01
N TYR A 225 -4.94 -16.16 7.30
CA TYR A 225 -5.33 -15.06 8.17
C TYR A 225 -5.49 -15.56 9.59
N GLU A 226 -4.73 -15.01 10.51
CA GLU A 226 -4.76 -15.37 11.93
C GLU A 226 -5.51 -14.29 12.71
N SER A 227 -6.60 -14.68 13.34
CA SER A 227 -7.43 -13.77 14.13
C SER A 227 -7.83 -14.41 15.47
N SER A 228 -8.10 -13.56 16.47
CA SER A 228 -8.78 -13.97 17.69
C SER A 228 -10.25 -14.33 17.45
N TYR A 229 -10.81 -13.96 16.29
CA TYR A 229 -12.16 -14.30 15.88
C TYR A 229 -12.16 -15.54 14.99
N LYS A 230 -13.14 -16.43 15.18
CA LYS A 230 -13.38 -17.53 14.24
C LYS A 230 -14.16 -17.01 13.04
N GLU A 231 -13.93 -17.57 11.87
CA GLU A 231 -14.57 -17.14 10.61
C GLU A 231 -16.10 -17.13 10.65
N SER A 232 -16.71 -18.03 11.43
CA SER A 232 -18.17 -18.14 11.56
C SER A 232 -18.78 -17.23 12.64
N MET A 233 -18.00 -16.39 13.33
CA MET A 233 -18.52 -15.55 14.41
C MET A 233 -19.40 -14.43 13.89
N THR A 234 -20.59 -14.30 14.50
CA THR A 234 -21.50 -13.16 14.32
C THR A 234 -21.02 -11.95 15.12
N GLU A 235 -21.61 -10.78 14.87
CA GLU A 235 -21.38 -9.59 15.70
C GLU A 235 -21.67 -9.84 17.19
N ALA A 236 -22.72 -10.63 17.48
CA ALA A 236 -23.07 -10.99 18.84
C ALA A 236 -22.02 -11.89 19.52
N ASP A 237 -21.46 -12.85 18.77
CA ASP A 237 -20.38 -13.72 19.26
C ASP A 237 -19.10 -12.93 19.56
N ILE A 238 -18.74 -12.01 18.65
CA ILE A 238 -17.59 -11.12 18.82
C ILE A 238 -17.79 -10.20 20.04
N LEU A 239 -18.99 -9.67 20.24
CA LEU A 239 -19.32 -8.87 21.42
C LEU A 239 -19.20 -9.70 22.70
N ALA A 240 -19.71 -10.93 22.69
CA ALA A 240 -19.60 -11.83 23.84
C ALA A 240 -18.12 -12.16 24.15
N LEU A 241 -17.31 -12.36 23.11
CA LEU A 241 -15.87 -12.59 23.27
C LEU A 241 -15.17 -11.37 23.87
N TYR A 242 -15.48 -10.14 23.43
CA TYR A 242 -14.95 -8.93 24.08
C TYR A 242 -15.32 -8.86 25.56
N LYS A 243 -16.58 -9.16 25.90
CA LYS A 243 -17.04 -9.13 27.30
C LYS A 243 -16.33 -10.16 28.18
N SER A 244 -16.02 -11.33 27.66
CA SER A 244 -15.25 -12.35 28.38
C SER A 244 -13.82 -11.90 28.69
N CYS A 245 -13.27 -10.95 27.93
CA CYS A 245 -11.93 -10.39 28.14
C CYS A 245 -11.88 -9.15 29.04
N TYR A 246 -13.02 -8.67 29.59
CA TYR A 246 -13.08 -7.42 30.36
C TYR A 246 -12.11 -7.37 31.54
N GLN A 247 -11.99 -8.46 32.30
CA GLN A 247 -11.10 -8.50 33.45
C GLN A 247 -9.62 -8.33 33.07
N ASP A 248 -9.22 -8.96 31.95
CA ASP A 248 -7.87 -8.82 31.42
C ASP A 248 -7.64 -7.42 30.83
N ASP A 249 -8.61 -6.89 30.11
CA ASP A 249 -8.55 -5.54 29.54
C ASP A 249 -8.42 -4.47 30.64
N LEU A 250 -9.23 -4.58 31.70
CA LEU A 250 -9.18 -3.68 32.87
C LEU A 250 -7.84 -3.78 33.58
N ARG A 251 -7.34 -5.00 33.80
CA ARG A 251 -6.04 -5.22 34.47
C ARG A 251 -4.88 -4.64 33.66
N ARG A 252 -4.91 -4.77 32.32
CA ARG A 252 -3.83 -4.33 31.42
C ARG A 252 -3.99 -2.90 30.93
N GLY A 253 -5.16 -2.29 31.10
CA GLY A 253 -5.48 -0.96 30.58
C GLY A 253 -5.49 -0.86 29.04
N VAL A 254 -5.69 -2.01 28.35
CA VAL A 254 -5.70 -2.08 26.88
C VAL A 254 -6.65 -3.16 26.40
N THR A 255 -7.19 -2.99 25.21
CA THR A 255 -7.99 -3.99 24.51
C THR A 255 -7.09 -5.14 24.04
N THR A 256 -7.35 -6.35 24.52
CA THR A 256 -6.45 -7.50 24.34
C THR A 256 -6.76 -8.33 23.10
N ILE A 257 -7.98 -8.25 22.55
CA ILE A 257 -8.44 -8.97 21.35
C ILE A 257 -8.96 -8.00 20.30
N GLY A 258 -9.06 -8.44 19.05
CA GLY A 258 -9.66 -7.67 17.96
C GLY A 258 -8.76 -7.56 16.74
N ILE A 259 -9.30 -7.03 15.63
CA ILE A 259 -8.64 -6.93 14.33
C ILE A 259 -7.28 -6.19 14.36
N HIS A 260 -7.03 -5.38 15.38
CA HIS A 260 -5.75 -4.71 15.61
C HIS A 260 -4.66 -5.65 16.17
N ARG A 261 -5.01 -6.90 16.46
CA ARG A 261 -4.11 -7.99 16.90
C ARG A 261 -3.92 -9.07 15.84
N ASP A 262 -4.75 -9.06 14.80
CA ASP A 262 -4.72 -10.07 13.74
C ASP A 262 -3.41 -10.06 12.95
N ASP A 263 -3.14 -11.17 12.26
CA ASP A 263 -1.91 -11.36 11.50
C ASP A 263 -2.15 -12.12 10.19
N LEU A 264 -1.14 -12.14 9.32
CA LEU A 264 -1.02 -13.01 8.16
C LEU A 264 0.19 -13.93 8.33
N THR A 265 0.04 -15.18 7.96
CA THR A 265 1.15 -16.13 7.91
C THR A 265 1.25 -16.74 6.52
N PHE A 266 2.49 -16.84 6.03
CA PHE A 266 2.80 -17.36 4.70
C PHE A 266 3.47 -18.71 4.83
N PHE A 267 2.93 -19.72 4.16
CA PHE A 267 3.48 -21.08 4.14
C PHE A 267 3.91 -21.44 2.73
N VAL A 268 5.11 -21.98 2.59
CA VAL A 268 5.60 -22.60 1.35
C VAL A 268 5.82 -24.08 1.61
N ASN A 269 5.14 -24.93 0.86
CA ASN A 269 5.13 -26.38 1.07
C ASN A 269 4.83 -26.78 2.52
N GLY A 270 3.89 -26.04 3.17
CA GLY A 270 3.48 -26.27 4.56
C GLY A 270 4.44 -25.73 5.63
N ILE A 271 5.54 -25.05 5.26
CA ILE A 271 6.55 -24.49 6.17
C ILE A 271 6.36 -22.98 6.27
N ASP A 272 6.30 -22.43 7.49
CA ASP A 272 6.26 -20.98 7.74
C ASP A 272 7.50 -20.29 7.16
N VAL A 273 7.28 -19.51 6.11
CA VAL A 273 8.36 -18.84 5.35
C VAL A 273 9.03 -17.74 6.16
N SER A 274 8.32 -17.10 7.06
CA SER A 274 8.87 -16.00 7.87
C SER A 274 9.98 -16.51 8.81
N ARG A 275 9.82 -17.73 9.33
CA ARG A 275 10.71 -18.33 10.33
C ARG A 275 11.77 -19.27 9.73
N PHE A 276 11.35 -20.04 8.74
CA PHE A 276 12.15 -21.18 8.25
C PHE A 276 12.45 -21.11 6.74
N GLY A 277 11.84 -20.17 6.02
CA GLY A 277 12.06 -20.01 4.59
C GLY A 277 13.47 -19.50 4.26
N SER A 278 14.03 -19.99 3.16
CA SER A 278 15.26 -19.42 2.58
C SER A 278 15.02 -17.98 2.12
N GLN A 279 16.09 -17.20 1.96
CA GLN A 279 15.99 -15.83 1.44
C GLN A 279 15.32 -15.80 0.04
N GLY A 280 15.60 -16.81 -0.80
CA GLY A 280 14.95 -16.97 -2.10
C GLY A 280 13.44 -17.17 -1.98
N GLN A 281 13.00 -18.07 -1.10
CA GLN A 281 11.58 -18.31 -0.84
C GLN A 281 10.87 -17.06 -0.31
N GLN A 282 11.48 -16.35 0.62
CA GLN A 282 10.93 -15.10 1.18
C GLN A 282 10.78 -14.02 0.10
N ARG A 283 11.77 -13.86 -0.80
CA ARG A 283 11.70 -12.93 -1.93
C ARG A 283 10.64 -13.33 -2.95
N THR A 284 10.58 -14.63 -3.31
CA THR A 284 9.56 -15.14 -4.23
C THR A 284 8.15 -14.96 -3.66
N THR A 285 7.96 -15.24 -2.36
CA THR A 285 6.68 -15.03 -1.67
C THR A 285 6.26 -13.56 -1.69
N ALA A 286 7.16 -12.64 -1.32
CA ALA A 286 6.87 -11.20 -1.35
C ALA A 286 6.52 -10.72 -2.77
N LEU A 287 7.27 -11.17 -3.78
CA LEU A 287 7.02 -10.83 -5.18
C LEU A 287 5.66 -11.36 -5.65
N ALA A 288 5.35 -12.64 -5.39
CA ALA A 288 4.07 -13.24 -5.79
C ALA A 288 2.87 -12.53 -5.12
N VAL A 289 2.98 -12.22 -3.82
CA VAL A 289 1.96 -11.47 -3.08
C VAL A 289 1.74 -10.07 -3.67
N LYS A 290 2.80 -9.38 -4.05
CA LYS A 290 2.68 -8.04 -4.63
C LYS A 290 2.15 -8.07 -6.07
N LEU A 291 2.59 -9.02 -6.89
CA LEU A 291 2.09 -9.18 -8.25
C LEU A 291 0.59 -9.54 -8.28
N SER A 292 0.14 -10.38 -7.35
CA SER A 292 -1.27 -10.78 -7.25
C SER A 292 -2.23 -9.62 -6.99
N LEU A 293 -1.73 -8.52 -6.41
CA LEU A 293 -2.53 -7.29 -6.24
C LEU A 293 -2.97 -6.66 -7.56
N ILE A 294 -2.23 -6.86 -8.64
CA ILE A 294 -2.56 -6.32 -9.97
C ILE A 294 -3.90 -6.90 -10.44
N ASP A 295 -4.03 -8.21 -10.38
CA ASP A 295 -5.24 -8.91 -10.79
C ASP A 295 -6.37 -8.74 -9.76
N PHE A 296 -6.05 -8.74 -8.45
CA PHE A 296 -7.01 -8.42 -7.40
C PHE A 296 -7.66 -7.03 -7.60
N ILE A 297 -6.86 -5.98 -7.83
CA ILE A 297 -7.36 -4.63 -8.06
C ILE A 297 -8.17 -4.56 -9.36
N LYS A 298 -7.72 -5.24 -10.42
CA LYS A 298 -8.45 -5.32 -11.69
C LYS A 298 -9.83 -5.92 -11.50
N ASP A 299 -9.94 -7.02 -10.76
CA ASP A 299 -11.22 -7.69 -10.52
C ASP A 299 -12.13 -6.86 -9.60
N ALA A 300 -11.57 -6.22 -8.57
CA ALA A 300 -12.33 -5.41 -7.63
C ALA A 300 -12.85 -4.08 -8.22
N THR A 301 -12.10 -3.46 -9.16
CA THR A 301 -12.37 -2.10 -9.65
C THR A 301 -12.73 -2.02 -11.12
N GLY A 302 -12.46 -3.07 -11.89
CA GLY A 302 -12.59 -3.09 -13.35
C GLY A 302 -11.37 -2.51 -14.10
N TYR A 303 -10.37 -1.96 -13.40
CA TYR A 303 -9.20 -1.28 -13.98
C TYR A 303 -7.90 -1.86 -13.47
N TYR A 304 -6.91 -1.96 -14.35
CA TYR A 304 -5.55 -2.27 -13.92
C TYR A 304 -4.96 -1.10 -13.13
N PRO A 305 -4.21 -1.38 -12.03
CA PRO A 305 -3.49 -0.34 -11.29
C PRO A 305 -2.30 0.20 -12.09
N ILE A 306 -1.76 1.32 -11.64
CA ILE A 306 -0.44 1.80 -12.05
C ILE A 306 0.61 1.06 -11.22
N VAL A 307 1.71 0.62 -11.85
CA VAL A 307 2.79 -0.10 -11.19
C VAL A 307 3.99 0.83 -10.99
N LEU A 308 4.51 0.83 -9.77
CA LEU A 308 5.67 1.61 -9.35
C LEU A 308 6.79 0.66 -8.93
N LEU A 309 7.95 0.70 -9.58
CA LEU A 309 9.12 -0.13 -9.28
C LEU A 309 10.27 0.74 -8.78
N ASP A 310 10.47 0.81 -7.45
CA ASP A 310 11.51 1.64 -6.82
C ASP A 310 12.78 0.84 -6.58
N ASP A 311 13.74 0.95 -7.49
CA ASP A 311 15.05 0.26 -7.48
C ASP A 311 14.98 -1.29 -7.37
N VAL A 312 13.80 -1.89 -7.59
CA VAL A 312 13.54 -3.32 -7.37
C VAL A 312 14.26 -4.19 -8.39
N LEU A 313 14.41 -3.72 -9.64
CA LEU A 313 15.04 -4.52 -10.69
C LEU A 313 16.52 -4.88 -10.33
N SER A 314 17.23 -4.00 -9.64
CA SER A 314 18.62 -4.27 -9.22
C SER A 314 18.73 -5.32 -8.10
N GLU A 315 17.64 -5.62 -7.39
CA GLU A 315 17.61 -6.57 -6.27
C GLU A 315 17.11 -7.98 -6.67
N LEU A 316 16.59 -8.11 -7.89
CA LEU A 316 16.08 -9.36 -8.43
C LEU A 316 17.11 -10.01 -9.34
N ASP A 317 17.17 -11.34 -9.32
CA ASP A 317 17.87 -12.12 -10.33
C ASP A 317 17.14 -12.05 -11.68
N ASP A 318 17.83 -12.41 -12.77
CA ASP A 318 17.34 -12.33 -14.15
C ASP A 318 15.99 -13.05 -14.35
N THR A 319 15.79 -14.17 -13.66
CA THR A 319 14.54 -14.96 -13.75
C THR A 319 13.37 -14.18 -13.18
N ARG A 320 13.51 -13.66 -11.95
CA ARG A 320 12.45 -12.87 -11.29
C ARG A 320 12.21 -11.53 -11.96
N GLN A 321 13.27 -10.88 -12.47
CA GLN A 321 13.11 -9.67 -13.30
C GLN A 321 12.25 -9.94 -14.53
N THR A 322 12.57 -11.02 -15.25
CA THR A 322 11.81 -11.41 -16.44
C THR A 322 10.36 -11.67 -16.10
N GLN A 323 10.08 -12.44 -15.06
CA GLN A 323 8.73 -12.76 -14.64
C GLN A 323 7.94 -11.52 -14.20
N LEU A 324 8.56 -10.61 -13.43
CA LEU A 324 7.95 -9.33 -13.06
C LEU A 324 7.57 -8.53 -14.31
N LEU A 325 8.50 -8.37 -15.24
CA LEU A 325 8.29 -7.60 -16.45
C LEU A 325 7.25 -8.22 -17.39
N ASP A 326 7.22 -9.54 -17.50
CA ASP A 326 6.20 -10.27 -18.30
C ASP A 326 4.80 -10.12 -17.72
N CYS A 327 4.66 -10.10 -16.39
CA CYS A 327 3.38 -9.88 -15.71
C CYS A 327 2.79 -8.49 -15.94
N ILE A 328 3.65 -7.46 -16.12
CA ILE A 328 3.22 -6.06 -16.26
C ILE A 328 3.21 -5.57 -17.71
N LYS A 329 3.93 -6.25 -18.60
CA LYS A 329 4.10 -5.86 -20.01
C LYS A 329 2.76 -5.68 -20.71
N ASP A 330 2.61 -4.56 -21.41
CA ASP A 330 1.43 -4.17 -22.20
C ASP A 330 0.09 -4.06 -21.43
N ARG A 331 0.05 -4.44 -20.17
CA ARG A 331 -1.17 -4.46 -19.33
C ARG A 331 -1.36 -3.19 -18.52
N VAL A 332 -0.28 -2.68 -17.93
CA VAL A 332 -0.31 -1.60 -16.94
C VAL A 332 0.67 -0.49 -17.30
N GLN A 333 0.35 0.74 -16.92
CA GLN A 333 1.36 1.80 -16.92
C GLN A 333 2.33 1.57 -15.78
N THR A 334 3.62 1.63 -16.09
CA THR A 334 4.70 1.32 -15.16
C THR A 334 5.71 2.45 -15.07
N PHE A 335 6.08 2.81 -13.85
CA PHE A 335 7.13 3.77 -13.53
C PHE A 335 8.27 3.03 -12.83
N VAL A 336 9.47 3.08 -13.41
CA VAL A 336 10.66 2.36 -12.95
C VAL A 336 11.73 3.33 -12.56
N THR A 337 12.32 3.17 -11.38
CA THR A 337 13.55 3.87 -11.01
C THR A 337 14.74 2.92 -11.04
N THR A 338 15.87 3.40 -11.55
CA THR A 338 17.13 2.64 -11.61
C THR A 338 18.33 3.58 -11.58
N THR A 339 19.48 3.04 -11.23
CA THR A 339 20.75 3.78 -11.33
C THR A 339 21.34 3.70 -12.75
N ASN A 340 21.07 2.63 -13.48
CA ASN A 340 21.48 2.42 -14.88
C ASN A 340 20.49 1.50 -15.58
N VAL A 341 20.56 1.45 -16.91
CA VAL A 341 19.68 0.60 -17.74
C VAL A 341 20.29 -0.75 -18.12
N SER A 342 21.51 -1.05 -17.72
CA SER A 342 22.27 -2.24 -18.16
C SER A 342 21.61 -3.58 -17.75
N GLY A 343 20.71 -3.57 -16.77
CA GLY A 343 19.93 -4.74 -16.35
C GLY A 343 18.55 -4.83 -16.97
N ILE A 344 18.14 -3.87 -17.81
CA ILE A 344 16.82 -3.85 -18.45
C ILE A 344 16.95 -4.33 -19.90
N LYS A 345 16.06 -5.21 -20.33
CA LYS A 345 16.07 -5.74 -21.70
C LYS A 345 15.86 -4.64 -22.73
N ASP A 346 16.56 -4.71 -23.86
CA ASP A 346 16.52 -3.70 -24.94
C ASP A 346 15.11 -3.48 -25.49
N ASP A 347 14.29 -4.52 -25.60
CA ASP A 347 12.91 -4.42 -26.10
C ASP A 347 12.01 -3.60 -25.16
N ILE A 348 12.31 -3.53 -23.88
CA ILE A 348 11.63 -2.70 -22.88
C ILE A 348 12.10 -1.26 -22.99
N ILE A 349 13.41 -1.05 -23.12
CA ILE A 349 14.02 0.28 -23.25
C ILE A 349 13.47 1.00 -24.50
N GLN A 350 13.38 0.31 -25.64
CA GLN A 350 12.84 0.86 -26.89
C GLN A 350 11.37 1.29 -26.77
N LYS A 351 10.59 0.63 -25.92
CA LYS A 351 9.17 0.93 -25.68
C LYS A 351 8.93 1.91 -24.54
N ALA A 352 9.99 2.37 -23.87
CA ALA A 352 9.89 3.22 -22.70
C ALA A 352 10.13 4.71 -23.03
N ASP A 353 9.52 5.60 -22.25
CA ASP A 353 9.98 6.97 -22.07
C ASP A 353 11.13 6.97 -21.07
N LEU A 354 12.23 7.62 -21.40
CA LEU A 354 13.42 7.67 -20.58
C LEU A 354 13.61 9.07 -20.01
N PHE A 355 13.89 9.13 -18.72
CA PHE A 355 14.09 10.38 -18.00
C PHE A 355 15.38 10.33 -17.16
N GLN A 356 16.17 11.38 -17.23
CA GLN A 356 17.32 11.61 -16.35
C GLN A 356 16.86 12.41 -15.12
N ILE A 357 17.16 11.91 -13.91
CA ILE A 357 16.96 12.66 -12.68
C ILE A 357 18.31 13.10 -12.12
N SER A 358 18.49 14.39 -11.94
CA SER A 358 19.66 15.01 -11.32
C SER A 358 19.25 16.19 -10.44
N GLN A 359 19.65 16.19 -9.19
CA GLN A 359 19.41 17.27 -8.21
C GLN A 359 17.94 17.77 -8.12
N GLY A 360 16.99 16.82 -8.21
CA GLY A 360 15.55 17.14 -8.20
C GLY A 360 15.03 17.80 -9.48
N GLN A 361 15.74 17.64 -10.59
CA GLN A 361 15.31 18.01 -11.92
C GLN A 361 15.08 16.76 -12.76
N ILE A 362 14.00 16.72 -13.54
CA ILE A 362 13.61 15.60 -14.40
C ILE A 362 13.68 16.09 -15.85
N ASN A 363 14.55 15.49 -16.64
CA ASN A 363 14.70 15.80 -18.06
C ASN A 363 14.43 14.55 -18.88
N ARG A 364 13.62 14.67 -19.94
CA ARG A 364 13.41 13.58 -20.91
C ARG A 364 14.67 13.36 -21.71
N ILE A 365 15.08 12.11 -21.89
CA ILE A 365 16.20 11.73 -22.74
C ILE A 365 15.63 11.50 -24.14
N GLU A 366 16.13 12.25 -25.13
CA GLU A 366 15.73 12.10 -26.53
C GLU A 366 16.23 10.77 -27.10
N GLU A 367 15.40 10.16 -27.98
CA GLU A 367 15.78 8.92 -28.68
C GLU A 367 17.05 9.13 -29.50
N GLY A 368 18.11 8.42 -29.19
CA GLY A 368 19.43 8.51 -29.86
C GLY A 368 20.64 8.78 -28.96
N VAL A 369 20.43 9.23 -27.73
CA VAL A 369 21.52 9.57 -26.78
C VAL A 369 22.02 8.37 -25.99
N ILE A 370 21.29 7.24 -25.98
CA ILE A 370 21.56 6.08 -25.10
C ILE A 370 22.74 5.21 -25.58
N TYR A 371 23.19 5.35 -26.82
CA TYR A 371 24.23 4.51 -27.43
C TYR A 371 25.58 5.22 -27.62
N GLY A 372 25.78 6.35 -26.94
CA GLY A 372 27.01 7.12 -27.02
C GLY A 372 27.73 7.22 -25.68
N GLU A 373 28.77 6.38 -25.52
CA GLU A 373 29.88 6.36 -24.54
C GLU A 373 29.55 6.11 -23.08
#